data_dd59abb2e6d6e0c8ba097ea253a57239
#
_entry.id   dd59abb2e6d6e0c8ba097ea253a57239
#
_cell.length_a   1.000
_cell.length_b   1.000
_cell.length_c   1.000
_cell.angle_alpha   90.00
_cell.angle_beta   90.00
_cell.angle_gamma   90.00
#
_symmetry.space_group_name_H-M   'P 1'
#
loop_
_entity.id
_entity.type
_entity.pdbx_description
1 polymer ?
#
loop_
_entity_poly.entity_id
_entity_poly.type
_entity_poly.pdbx_seq_one_letter_code
_entity_poly.pdbx_strand_id
1 'polypeptide(L)'
;MPVATLPVATLGTPRIGPRRELKAALESTWSGKSDAKALLETAAALRVANWARQKSLGVTIIPSNDFSLYDHVLDTSVMVGAIPEVYGWSSGNISLDAYFAMARGARGTLHDHACAHSHANDGQAVPAQEMTKWFDTNYHYMVPEFTRGQVFKLASLKAIDEFREAKALGYQTRPVLLGPVTFLKLGKSKDGSLDPLSLLGGLLPVYIDVLRRLAANGAEWVQLDEPCLVLDLDDATLEALRQAYGTIARALPTLKIMLTTYFGEIGGNLDTALSLPVAGFHIDLVRAPQQLKTVVAKAPQGLVLSLGVVDGRNVWRANLPALLDELEPVVAKRGTDHVQIAPSCSLLHVPIDLELETDLDPDLKGWLAFAVQKMGELATLGQALAAGRDSVKDTLAASTIAAASRKTSPKVHDAAVTTRVAAVTSGMTNRKSAFAARAKAQRERFSLPAFPTTTIGSFPQTSDVRKARAAHAKGALSDAEYQ
;
A
#
# COMPACT_ATOMS: atom_id res chain seq x y z
N MET A 1 -32.07 16.58 -5.18
CA MET A 1 -30.86 17.14 -5.80
C MET A 1 -29.69 16.37 -5.21
N PRO A 2 -28.63 16.06 -5.97
CA PRO A 2 -27.43 15.50 -5.37
C PRO A 2 -26.91 16.48 -4.31
N VAL A 3 -26.48 15.94 -3.17
CA VAL A 3 -25.86 16.75 -2.11
C VAL A 3 -24.53 17.26 -2.64
N ALA A 4 -24.29 18.57 -2.52
CA ALA A 4 -23.00 19.14 -2.90
C ALA A 4 -21.90 18.48 -2.03
N THR A 5 -20.85 18.01 -2.66
CA THR A 5 -19.71 17.39 -1.98
C THR A 5 -18.40 17.78 -2.64
N LEU A 6 -17.39 18.04 -1.84
CA LEU A 6 -16.02 18.18 -2.32
C LEU A 6 -15.52 16.81 -2.79
N PRO A 7 -14.69 16.71 -3.84
CA PRO A 7 -14.20 15.41 -4.32
C PRO A 7 -13.52 14.59 -3.23
N VAL A 8 -14.00 13.36 -3.05
CA VAL A 8 -13.50 12.38 -2.08
C VAL A 8 -12.89 11.22 -2.84
N ALA A 9 -11.61 10.95 -2.57
CA ALA A 9 -10.85 9.88 -3.22
C ALA A 9 -10.46 8.79 -2.23
N THR A 10 -10.28 7.56 -2.73
CA THR A 10 -9.44 6.56 -2.08
C THR A 10 -8.22 6.26 -2.95
N LEU A 11 -7.13 5.80 -2.34
CA LEU A 11 -5.87 5.46 -3.03
C LEU A 11 -5.74 3.97 -3.29
N GLY A 12 -6.70 3.20 -2.84
CA GLY A 12 -6.77 1.75 -2.88
C GLY A 12 -7.56 1.21 -1.69
N THR A 13 -8.04 -0.02 -1.81
CA THR A 13 -8.91 -0.67 -0.82
C THR A 13 -8.41 -2.06 -0.42
N PRO A 14 -8.86 -2.61 0.75
CA PRO A 14 -8.56 -3.97 1.11
C PRO A 14 -9.12 -4.96 0.07
N ARG A 15 -8.24 -5.85 -0.40
CA ARG A 15 -8.56 -6.81 -1.47
C ARG A 15 -8.93 -8.21 -0.98
N ILE A 16 -8.66 -8.50 0.30
CA ILE A 16 -8.77 -9.85 0.84
C ILE A 16 -10.22 -10.38 0.90
N GLY A 17 -11.21 -9.49 0.87
CA GLY A 17 -12.62 -9.80 1.05
C GLY A 17 -13.04 -9.81 2.53
N PRO A 18 -14.31 -9.49 2.86
CA PRO A 18 -14.82 -9.39 4.23
C PRO A 18 -14.62 -10.66 5.07
N ARG A 19 -14.63 -11.83 4.42
CA ARG A 19 -14.43 -13.15 5.04
C ARG A 19 -13.18 -13.85 4.53
N ARG A 20 -12.21 -13.08 4.00
CA ARG A 20 -10.92 -13.56 3.48
C ARG A 20 -11.09 -14.46 2.24
N GLU A 21 -12.07 -14.14 1.38
CA GLU A 21 -12.43 -14.91 0.19
C GLU A 21 -11.24 -15.05 -0.77
N LEU A 22 -10.49 -13.96 -1.01
CA LEU A 22 -9.30 -14.03 -1.86
C LEU A 22 -8.26 -15.02 -1.31
N LYS A 23 -8.01 -14.99 0.01
CA LYS A 23 -7.07 -15.93 0.63
C LYS A 23 -7.54 -17.38 0.47
N ALA A 24 -8.81 -17.64 0.72
CA ALA A 24 -9.38 -18.98 0.57
C ALA A 24 -9.28 -19.48 -0.88
N ALA A 25 -9.57 -18.62 -1.87
CA ALA A 25 -9.46 -18.94 -3.28
C ALA A 25 -8.01 -19.24 -3.71
N LEU A 26 -7.05 -18.40 -3.27
CA LEU A 26 -5.62 -18.61 -3.50
C LEU A 26 -5.13 -19.95 -2.93
N GLU A 27 -5.44 -20.24 -1.66
CA GLU A 27 -5.03 -21.49 -0.99
C GLU A 27 -5.67 -22.72 -1.65
N SER A 28 -6.92 -22.60 -2.11
CA SER A 28 -7.62 -23.65 -2.85
C SER A 28 -6.96 -23.94 -4.20
N THR A 29 -6.63 -22.90 -4.96
CA THR A 29 -5.94 -23.02 -6.25
C THR A 29 -4.53 -23.60 -6.06
N TRP A 30 -3.74 -23.10 -5.11
CA TRP A 30 -2.39 -23.59 -4.85
C TRP A 30 -2.34 -25.03 -4.33
N SER A 31 -3.42 -25.51 -3.72
CA SER A 31 -3.54 -26.91 -3.29
C SER A 31 -4.18 -27.82 -4.34
N GLY A 32 -4.49 -27.31 -5.54
CA GLY A 32 -5.13 -28.04 -6.62
C GLY A 32 -6.60 -28.42 -6.38
N LYS A 33 -7.25 -27.80 -5.38
CA LYS A 33 -8.68 -28.02 -5.08
C LYS A 33 -9.63 -27.21 -5.98
N SER A 34 -9.13 -26.12 -6.56
CA SER A 34 -9.83 -25.32 -7.56
C SER A 34 -8.86 -24.92 -8.67
N ASP A 35 -9.39 -24.47 -9.79
CA ASP A 35 -8.63 -24.03 -10.94
C ASP A 35 -8.41 -22.51 -10.96
N ALA A 36 -7.61 -22.04 -11.90
CA ALA A 36 -7.32 -20.63 -12.13
C ALA A 36 -8.58 -19.81 -12.45
N LYS A 37 -9.57 -20.44 -13.13
CA LYS A 37 -10.81 -19.76 -13.50
C LYS A 37 -11.62 -19.39 -12.27
N ALA A 38 -11.81 -20.29 -11.31
CA ALA A 38 -12.51 -20.04 -10.06
C ALA A 38 -11.82 -18.95 -9.22
N LEU A 39 -10.48 -18.90 -9.22
CA LEU A 39 -9.73 -17.82 -8.57
C LEU A 39 -10.01 -16.46 -9.22
N LEU A 40 -9.96 -16.39 -10.55
CA LEU A 40 -10.19 -15.16 -11.29
C LEU A 40 -11.64 -14.66 -11.15
N GLU A 41 -12.63 -15.56 -11.13
CA GLU A 41 -14.04 -15.24 -10.86
C GLU A 41 -14.21 -14.65 -9.44
N THR A 42 -13.57 -15.24 -8.43
CA THR A 42 -13.57 -14.70 -7.07
C THR A 42 -12.94 -13.31 -7.02
N ALA A 43 -11.80 -13.12 -7.70
CA ALA A 43 -11.13 -11.83 -7.79
C ALA A 43 -12.02 -10.76 -8.45
N ALA A 44 -12.68 -11.10 -9.55
CA ALA A 44 -13.62 -10.21 -10.25
C ALA A 44 -14.80 -9.82 -9.33
N ALA A 45 -15.41 -10.79 -8.65
CA ALA A 45 -16.50 -10.52 -7.71
C ALA A 45 -16.08 -9.57 -6.58
N LEU A 46 -14.87 -9.71 -6.06
CA LEU A 46 -14.33 -8.82 -5.01
C LEU A 46 -14.08 -7.40 -5.55
N ARG A 47 -13.57 -7.23 -6.77
CA ARG A 47 -13.41 -5.91 -7.40
C ARG A 47 -14.76 -5.21 -7.54
N VAL A 48 -15.75 -5.90 -8.11
CA VAL A 48 -17.12 -5.37 -8.27
C VAL A 48 -17.71 -4.94 -6.93
N ALA A 49 -17.60 -5.79 -5.90
CA ALA A 49 -18.08 -5.47 -4.56
C ALA A 49 -17.35 -4.26 -3.95
N ASN A 50 -16.05 -4.11 -4.20
CA ASN A 50 -15.28 -2.97 -3.71
C ASN A 50 -15.69 -1.65 -4.38
N TRP A 51 -15.88 -1.64 -5.71
CA TRP A 51 -16.35 -0.44 -6.42
C TRP A 51 -17.77 -0.04 -5.98
N ALA A 52 -18.67 -1.01 -5.87
CA ALA A 52 -20.04 -0.76 -5.40
C ALA A 52 -20.06 -0.18 -3.98
N ARG A 53 -19.27 -0.75 -3.08
CA ARG A 53 -19.15 -0.28 -1.68
C ARG A 53 -18.64 1.15 -1.62
N GLN A 54 -17.57 1.48 -2.31
CA GLN A 54 -17.01 2.83 -2.35
C GLN A 54 -18.05 3.84 -2.84
N LYS A 55 -18.73 3.51 -3.94
CA LYS A 55 -19.79 4.37 -4.51
C LYS A 55 -20.93 4.59 -3.52
N SER A 56 -21.40 3.53 -2.86
CA SER A 56 -22.50 3.61 -1.88
C SER A 56 -22.15 4.44 -0.64
N LEU A 57 -20.86 4.51 -0.27
CA LEU A 57 -20.36 5.29 0.86
C LEU A 57 -20.03 6.75 0.49
N GLY A 58 -20.25 7.18 -0.75
CA GLY A 58 -20.04 8.57 -1.16
C GLY A 58 -18.62 8.88 -1.65
N VAL A 59 -17.78 7.88 -1.91
CA VAL A 59 -16.50 8.10 -2.59
C VAL A 59 -16.75 8.47 -4.03
N THR A 60 -16.22 9.61 -4.47
CA THR A 60 -16.43 10.15 -5.82
C THR A 60 -15.31 9.79 -6.79
N ILE A 61 -14.10 9.57 -6.29
CA ILE A 61 -12.93 9.16 -7.08
C ILE A 61 -12.49 7.79 -6.60
N ILE A 62 -12.91 6.77 -7.35
CA ILE A 62 -12.74 5.36 -7.02
C ILE A 62 -11.52 4.82 -7.79
N PRO A 63 -10.59 4.06 -7.18
CA PRO A 63 -9.48 3.47 -7.88
C PRO A 63 -9.89 2.24 -8.71
N SER A 64 -9.11 1.94 -9.75
CA SER A 64 -9.00 0.62 -10.38
C SER A 64 -7.53 0.24 -10.50
N ASN A 65 -7.22 -1.03 -10.71
CA ASN A 65 -5.88 -1.59 -10.67
C ASN A 65 -5.19 -1.52 -9.29
N ASP A 66 -5.95 -1.23 -8.23
CA ASP A 66 -5.51 -1.31 -6.83
C ASP A 66 -5.64 -2.74 -6.26
N PHE A 67 -6.24 -3.65 -7.01
CA PHE A 67 -6.40 -5.06 -6.68
C PHE A 67 -5.24 -5.89 -7.24
N SER A 68 -4.64 -6.73 -6.41
CA SER A 68 -3.60 -7.68 -6.82
C SER A 68 -3.91 -9.07 -6.28
N LEU A 69 -3.62 -10.11 -7.04
CA LEU A 69 -3.72 -11.49 -6.55
C LEU A 69 -2.65 -11.78 -5.49
N TYR A 70 -1.47 -11.17 -5.62
CA TYR A 70 -0.38 -11.33 -4.66
C TYR A 70 0.17 -9.99 -4.20
N ASP A 71 0.82 -9.21 -5.08
CA ASP A 71 1.52 -7.97 -4.76
C ASP A 71 1.50 -6.99 -5.94
N HIS A 72 1.30 -5.69 -5.67
CA HIS A 72 1.21 -4.66 -6.71
C HIS A 72 2.56 -4.31 -7.36
N VAL A 73 3.69 -4.55 -6.68
CA VAL A 73 5.02 -4.39 -7.29
C VAL A 73 5.30 -5.55 -8.24
N LEU A 74 4.89 -6.78 -7.87
CA LEU A 74 4.92 -7.93 -8.75
C LEU A 74 4.03 -7.72 -9.98
N ASP A 75 2.82 -7.19 -9.81
CA ASP A 75 1.94 -6.83 -10.93
C ASP A 75 2.62 -5.83 -11.87
N THR A 76 3.38 -4.86 -11.32
CA THR A 76 4.15 -3.89 -12.11
C THR A 76 5.31 -4.56 -12.83
N SER A 77 6.05 -5.45 -12.16
CA SER A 77 7.13 -6.24 -12.78
C SER A 77 6.63 -7.03 -13.98
N VAL A 78 5.47 -7.67 -13.82
CA VAL A 78 4.79 -8.39 -14.89
C VAL A 78 4.32 -7.43 -15.99
N MET A 79 3.72 -6.31 -15.62
CA MET A 79 3.23 -5.32 -16.61
C MET A 79 4.35 -4.87 -17.55
N VAL A 80 5.53 -4.60 -17.02
CA VAL A 80 6.66 -4.09 -17.81
C VAL A 80 7.58 -5.18 -18.37
N GLY A 81 7.28 -6.47 -18.11
CA GLY A 81 8.10 -7.60 -18.57
C GLY A 81 9.45 -7.72 -17.84
N ALA A 82 9.55 -7.20 -16.61
CA ALA A 82 10.70 -7.42 -15.73
C ALA A 82 10.59 -8.80 -15.06
N ILE A 83 10.65 -9.85 -15.88
CA ILE A 83 10.46 -11.24 -15.48
C ILE A 83 11.77 -11.97 -15.67
N PRO A 84 12.43 -12.46 -14.60
CA PRO A 84 13.67 -13.23 -14.72
C PRO A 84 13.50 -14.49 -15.58
N GLU A 85 14.52 -14.79 -16.38
CA GLU A 85 14.51 -15.93 -17.34
C GLU A 85 14.21 -17.27 -16.68
N VAL A 86 14.56 -17.44 -15.40
CA VAL A 86 14.33 -18.68 -14.63
C VAL A 86 12.84 -19.07 -14.56
N TYR A 87 11.92 -18.11 -14.76
CA TYR A 87 10.48 -18.37 -14.77
C TYR A 87 9.93 -18.72 -16.16
N GLY A 88 10.79 -18.85 -17.17
CA GLY A 88 10.45 -19.39 -18.50
C GLY A 88 9.62 -18.48 -19.40
N TRP A 89 9.43 -17.20 -19.04
CA TRP A 89 8.69 -16.24 -19.87
C TRP A 89 9.59 -15.62 -20.95
N SER A 90 9.08 -15.53 -22.17
CA SER A 90 9.80 -14.89 -23.29
C SER A 90 8.99 -13.80 -24.00
N SER A 91 7.66 -13.96 -24.06
CA SER A 91 6.78 -13.00 -24.72
C SER A 91 5.29 -13.29 -24.41
N GLY A 92 4.42 -12.32 -24.72
CA GLY A 92 2.98 -12.44 -24.49
C GLY A 92 2.56 -12.28 -23.03
N ASN A 93 1.33 -12.67 -22.71
CA ASN A 93 0.83 -12.63 -21.34
C ASN A 93 1.49 -13.73 -20.50
N ILE A 94 1.90 -13.38 -19.29
CA ILE A 94 2.43 -14.35 -18.32
C ILE A 94 1.32 -15.29 -17.84
N SER A 95 1.65 -16.57 -17.65
CA SER A 95 0.73 -17.52 -17.00
C SER A 95 0.62 -17.24 -15.51
N LEU A 96 -0.51 -17.63 -14.89
CA LEU A 96 -0.66 -17.52 -13.43
C LEU A 96 0.35 -18.40 -12.68
N ASP A 97 0.75 -19.53 -13.26
CA ASP A 97 1.77 -20.40 -12.66
C ASP A 97 3.12 -19.70 -12.59
N ALA A 98 3.56 -19.04 -13.67
CA ALA A 98 4.79 -18.26 -13.66
C ALA A 98 4.68 -17.05 -12.72
N TYR A 99 3.55 -16.35 -12.70
CA TYR A 99 3.28 -15.27 -11.76
C TYR A 99 3.42 -15.72 -10.29
N PHE A 100 2.80 -16.85 -9.94
CA PHE A 100 2.91 -17.40 -8.58
C PHE A 100 4.28 -18.04 -8.30
N ALA A 101 4.98 -18.54 -9.32
CA ALA A 101 6.36 -18.99 -9.15
C ALA A 101 7.31 -17.86 -8.77
N MET A 102 7.14 -16.66 -9.36
CA MET A 102 7.89 -15.46 -8.93
C MET A 102 7.63 -15.14 -7.46
N ALA A 103 6.39 -15.30 -6.99
CA ALA A 103 5.99 -14.96 -5.63
C ALA A 103 6.37 -16.02 -4.58
N ARG A 104 6.36 -17.32 -4.93
CA ARG A 104 6.40 -18.42 -3.95
C ARG A 104 7.43 -19.50 -4.28
N GLY A 105 8.07 -19.41 -5.44
CA GLY A 105 8.83 -20.50 -6.02
C GLY A 105 7.91 -21.60 -6.57
N ALA A 106 8.49 -22.52 -7.31
CA ALA A 106 7.80 -23.70 -7.83
C ALA A 106 8.66 -24.96 -7.64
N ARG A 107 8.01 -26.11 -7.45
CA ARG A 107 8.64 -27.43 -7.48
C ARG A 107 8.25 -28.13 -8.79
N GLY A 108 9.24 -28.59 -9.56
CA GLY A 108 9.00 -29.21 -10.85
C GLY A 108 9.04 -28.24 -12.04
N THR A 109 8.79 -28.74 -13.25
CA THR A 109 8.78 -27.96 -14.49
C THR A 109 7.58 -27.01 -14.53
N LEU A 110 7.85 -25.73 -14.81
CA LEU A 110 6.81 -24.78 -15.20
C LEU A 110 6.38 -25.10 -16.63
N HIS A 111 5.21 -25.71 -16.79
CA HIS A 111 4.64 -25.93 -18.10
C HIS A 111 3.96 -24.65 -18.58
N ASP A 112 4.64 -23.88 -19.43
CA ASP A 112 3.99 -22.85 -20.22
C ASP A 112 3.40 -23.49 -21.48
N HIS A 113 2.08 -23.63 -21.52
CA HIS A 113 1.38 -24.18 -22.68
C HIS A 113 1.42 -23.27 -23.93
N ALA A 114 2.04 -22.09 -23.84
CA ALA A 114 2.06 -21.10 -24.91
C ALA A 114 3.36 -21.05 -25.74
N CYS A 115 4.47 -21.64 -25.27
CA CYS A 115 5.77 -21.52 -25.94
C CYS A 115 6.50 -22.85 -26.07
N ALA A 116 6.50 -23.40 -27.28
CA ALA A 116 7.13 -24.68 -27.64
C ALA A 116 8.69 -24.68 -27.63
N HIS A 117 9.37 -23.68 -27.04
CA HIS A 117 10.83 -23.52 -27.11
C HIS A 117 11.47 -23.08 -25.78
N SER A 118 10.94 -23.48 -24.63
CA SER A 118 11.66 -23.27 -23.38
C SER A 118 12.55 -24.46 -23.06
N HIS A 119 13.83 -24.23 -22.86
CA HIS A 119 14.74 -25.21 -22.29
C HIS A 119 14.23 -25.61 -20.90
N ALA A 120 13.65 -26.81 -20.83
CA ALA A 120 13.18 -27.40 -19.60
C ALA A 120 14.33 -27.51 -18.61
N ASN A 121 14.25 -26.81 -17.47
CA ASN A 121 15.05 -27.17 -16.32
C ASN A 121 14.48 -28.49 -15.77
N ASP A 122 15.13 -29.58 -16.08
CA ASP A 122 14.79 -30.94 -15.66
C ASP A 122 14.58 -31.01 -14.14
N GLY A 123 13.36 -30.84 -13.67
CA GLY A 123 12.97 -31.10 -12.30
C GLY A 123 13.56 -30.22 -11.19
N GLN A 124 14.32 -29.18 -11.52
CA GLN A 124 14.87 -28.26 -10.52
C GLN A 124 13.80 -27.32 -9.98
N ALA A 125 13.80 -27.14 -8.65
CA ALA A 125 12.93 -26.16 -8.00
C ALA A 125 13.33 -24.74 -8.41
N VAL A 126 12.33 -23.92 -8.81
CA VAL A 126 12.51 -22.51 -9.10
C VAL A 126 12.31 -21.71 -7.82
N PRO A 127 13.28 -20.90 -7.35
CA PRO A 127 13.13 -20.12 -6.12
C PRO A 127 12.13 -18.97 -6.33
N ALA A 128 11.52 -18.51 -5.24
CA ALA A 128 10.79 -17.24 -5.24
C ALA A 128 11.77 -16.06 -5.37
N GLN A 129 11.28 -14.93 -5.88
CA GLN A 129 12.02 -13.66 -5.78
C GLN A 129 12.18 -13.24 -4.32
N GLU A 130 13.11 -12.34 -4.05
CA GLU A 130 13.25 -11.73 -2.73
C GLU A 130 11.97 -11.01 -2.33
N MET A 131 11.60 -11.13 -1.05
CA MET A 131 10.46 -10.42 -0.48
C MET A 131 10.95 -9.49 0.64
N THR A 132 10.55 -8.23 0.61
CA THR A 132 10.89 -7.26 1.65
C THR A 132 9.72 -6.35 1.99
N LYS A 133 9.86 -5.57 3.07
CA LYS A 133 8.80 -4.69 3.53
C LYS A 133 8.58 -3.52 2.56
N TRP A 134 7.30 -3.22 2.33
CA TRP A 134 6.85 -2.02 1.66
C TRP A 134 7.03 -0.82 2.60
N PHE A 135 8.12 -0.09 2.42
CA PHE A 135 8.54 0.99 3.32
C PHE A 135 8.54 0.54 4.80
N ASP A 136 7.98 1.31 5.71
CA ASP A 136 7.90 0.98 7.14
C ASP A 136 6.59 0.24 7.53
N THR A 137 5.88 -0.34 6.54
CA THR A 137 4.64 -1.10 6.77
C THR A 137 4.91 -2.57 7.08
N ASN A 138 3.87 -3.30 7.47
CA ASN A 138 3.91 -4.77 7.53
C ASN A 138 3.54 -5.45 6.20
N TYR A 139 3.17 -4.67 5.19
CA TYR A 139 2.98 -5.19 3.84
C TYR A 139 4.34 -5.52 3.22
N HIS A 140 4.44 -6.66 2.54
CA HIS A 140 5.66 -7.08 1.86
C HIS A 140 5.43 -7.10 0.35
N TYR A 141 6.46 -6.75 -0.41
CA TYR A 141 6.44 -6.80 -1.87
C TYR A 141 7.54 -7.71 -2.40
N MET A 142 7.34 -8.25 -3.61
CA MET A 142 8.34 -9.00 -4.35
C MET A 142 9.30 -8.03 -5.02
N VAL A 143 10.58 -8.16 -4.70
CA VAL A 143 11.63 -7.24 -5.19
C VAL A 143 11.87 -7.47 -6.67
N PRO A 144 11.68 -6.45 -7.54
CA PRO A 144 12.02 -6.57 -8.95
C PRO A 144 13.53 -6.88 -9.12
N GLU A 145 13.83 -7.87 -9.94
CA GLU A 145 15.21 -8.25 -10.26
C GLU A 145 15.57 -7.72 -11.66
N PHE A 146 16.61 -6.91 -11.74
CA PHE A 146 17.09 -6.33 -12.99
C PHE A 146 18.45 -6.90 -13.40
N THR A 147 18.65 -6.96 -14.71
CA THR A 147 19.90 -7.43 -15.32
C THR A 147 20.47 -6.37 -16.25
N ARG A 148 21.79 -6.44 -16.49
CA ARG A 148 22.43 -5.61 -17.50
C ARG A 148 21.82 -5.92 -18.88
N GLY A 149 21.39 -4.87 -19.60
CA GLY A 149 20.71 -5.04 -20.89
C GLY A 149 19.23 -5.41 -20.78
N GLN A 150 18.63 -5.21 -19.60
CA GLN A 150 17.19 -5.41 -19.39
C GLN A 150 16.37 -4.74 -20.50
N VAL A 151 15.52 -5.53 -21.15
CA VAL A 151 14.54 -5.03 -22.13
C VAL A 151 13.17 -5.08 -21.49
N PHE A 152 12.48 -3.94 -21.46
CA PHE A 152 11.09 -3.85 -20.99
C PHE A 152 10.13 -4.00 -22.17
N LYS A 153 9.04 -4.74 -21.94
CA LYS A 153 7.96 -4.96 -22.91
C LYS A 153 6.64 -5.00 -22.15
N LEU A 154 5.57 -4.50 -22.79
CA LEU A 154 4.23 -4.66 -22.21
C LEU A 154 3.85 -6.15 -22.20
N ALA A 155 3.75 -6.74 -21.04
CA ALA A 155 3.48 -8.16 -20.83
C ALA A 155 2.20 -8.44 -20.03
N SER A 156 1.48 -7.38 -19.61
CA SER A 156 0.15 -7.52 -19.00
C SER A 156 -0.72 -6.31 -19.29
N LEU A 157 -1.96 -6.57 -19.64
CA LEU A 157 -3.00 -5.55 -19.85
C LEU A 157 -3.90 -5.35 -18.62
N LYS A 158 -3.57 -5.96 -17.49
CA LYS A 158 -4.38 -5.96 -16.26
C LYS A 158 -4.93 -4.55 -15.91
N ALA A 159 -4.09 -3.52 -15.94
CA ALA A 159 -4.51 -2.15 -15.60
C ALA A 159 -5.60 -1.62 -16.56
N ILE A 160 -5.47 -1.93 -17.85
CA ILE A 160 -6.43 -1.55 -18.87
C ILE A 160 -7.73 -2.37 -18.75
N ASP A 161 -7.60 -3.67 -18.52
CA ASP A 161 -8.73 -4.59 -18.42
C ASP A 161 -9.58 -4.32 -17.18
N GLU A 162 -8.98 -4.07 -16.01
CA GLU A 162 -9.71 -3.70 -14.79
C GLU A 162 -10.38 -2.31 -14.92
N PHE A 163 -9.73 -1.36 -15.60
CA PHE A 163 -10.37 -0.08 -15.92
C PHE A 163 -11.61 -0.25 -16.82
N ARG A 164 -11.49 -1.09 -17.85
CA ARG A 164 -12.61 -1.41 -18.76
C ARG A 164 -13.73 -2.17 -18.05
N GLU A 165 -13.38 -3.10 -17.17
CA GLU A 165 -14.32 -3.87 -16.33
C GLU A 165 -15.15 -2.90 -15.47
N ALA A 166 -14.50 -1.99 -14.74
CA ALA A 166 -15.17 -0.98 -13.94
C ALA A 166 -16.09 -0.07 -14.79
N LYS A 167 -15.58 0.40 -15.93
CA LYS A 167 -16.33 1.27 -16.86
C LYS A 167 -17.57 0.58 -17.44
N ALA A 168 -17.48 -0.68 -17.80
CA ALA A 168 -18.59 -1.49 -18.29
C ALA A 168 -19.71 -1.64 -17.24
N LEU A 169 -19.37 -1.57 -15.96
CA LEU A 169 -20.30 -1.59 -14.84
C LEU A 169 -20.79 -0.19 -14.42
N GLY A 170 -20.43 0.85 -15.17
CA GLY A 170 -20.86 2.24 -14.92
C GLY A 170 -20.01 2.98 -13.87
N TYR A 171 -18.83 2.47 -13.51
CA TYR A 171 -17.90 3.16 -12.62
C TYR A 171 -16.84 3.91 -13.41
N GLN A 172 -16.78 5.23 -13.23
CA GLN A 172 -15.64 6.03 -13.72
C GLN A 172 -14.55 5.97 -12.65
N THR A 173 -13.49 5.21 -12.92
CA THR A 173 -12.40 5.00 -11.96
C THR A 173 -11.15 5.78 -12.36
N ARG A 174 -10.26 5.98 -11.38
CA ARG A 174 -8.91 6.49 -11.59
C ARG A 174 -7.92 5.31 -11.44
N PRO A 175 -7.36 4.80 -12.57
CA PRO A 175 -6.38 3.72 -12.52
C PRO A 175 -5.17 4.08 -11.68
N VAL A 176 -4.70 3.14 -10.86
CA VAL A 176 -3.52 3.28 -10.00
C VAL A 176 -2.38 2.46 -10.58
N LEU A 177 -1.24 3.09 -10.78
CA LEU A 177 0.01 2.44 -11.18
C LEU A 177 1.12 2.84 -10.20
N LEU A 178 2.03 1.92 -9.93
CA LEU A 178 3.28 2.28 -9.27
C LEU A 178 4.08 3.19 -10.18
N GLY A 179 4.65 4.27 -9.64
CA GLY A 179 5.43 5.22 -10.42
C GLY A 179 6.75 4.62 -10.90
N PRO A 180 7.26 5.02 -12.08
CA PRO A 180 8.42 4.39 -12.70
C PRO A 180 9.71 4.57 -11.89
N VAL A 181 9.85 5.69 -11.17
CA VAL A 181 11.06 5.93 -10.38
C VAL A 181 11.05 5.10 -9.10
N THR A 182 9.92 5.05 -8.38
CA THR A 182 9.77 4.16 -7.23
C THR A 182 9.96 2.70 -7.64
N PHE A 183 9.39 2.26 -8.76
CA PHE A 183 9.56 0.89 -9.25
C PHE A 183 11.04 0.52 -9.43
N LEU A 184 11.83 1.38 -10.06
CA LEU A 184 13.26 1.14 -10.23
C LEU A 184 14.02 1.18 -8.90
N LYS A 185 13.69 2.12 -8.02
CA LYS A 185 14.32 2.24 -6.68
C LYS A 185 14.05 1.04 -5.77
N LEU A 186 12.92 0.37 -5.94
CA LEU A 186 12.57 -0.84 -5.18
C LEU A 186 13.24 -2.10 -5.71
N GLY A 187 13.68 -2.09 -6.95
CA GLY A 187 14.32 -3.23 -7.58
C GLY A 187 15.82 -3.29 -7.29
N LYS A 188 16.41 -4.43 -7.59
CA LYS A 188 17.83 -4.73 -7.36
C LYS A 188 18.47 -5.33 -8.61
N SER A 189 19.72 -4.96 -8.84
CA SER A 189 20.61 -5.75 -9.71
C SER A 189 21.09 -6.97 -8.91
N LYS A 190 20.88 -8.17 -9.45
CA LYS A 190 21.21 -9.42 -8.74
C LYS A 190 22.72 -9.60 -8.50
N ASP A 191 23.53 -9.07 -9.40
CA ASP A 191 25.00 -9.11 -9.35
C ASP A 191 25.61 -7.78 -8.84
N GLY A 192 24.80 -6.79 -8.49
CA GLY A 192 25.25 -5.47 -8.05
C GLY A 192 25.93 -4.63 -9.14
N SER A 193 25.90 -5.07 -10.40
CA SER A 193 26.62 -4.44 -11.52
C SER A 193 25.91 -3.27 -12.18
N LEU A 194 24.65 -3.01 -11.79
CA LEU A 194 23.74 -2.07 -12.46
C LEU A 194 23.08 -1.16 -11.44
N ASP A 195 23.09 0.15 -11.71
CA ASP A 195 22.17 1.09 -11.08
C ASP A 195 20.78 0.95 -11.75
N PRO A 196 19.71 0.54 -11.03
CA PRO A 196 18.40 0.40 -11.61
C PRO A 196 17.86 1.67 -12.28
N LEU A 197 18.20 2.87 -11.80
CA LEU A 197 17.77 4.14 -12.42
C LEU A 197 18.29 4.31 -13.86
N SER A 198 19.42 3.69 -14.21
CA SER A 198 19.93 3.70 -15.59
C SER A 198 18.98 3.03 -16.60
N LEU A 199 18.03 2.24 -16.13
CA LEU A 199 17.03 1.57 -16.96
C LEU A 199 15.81 2.45 -17.30
N LEU A 200 15.70 3.65 -16.72
CA LEU A 200 14.53 4.52 -16.88
C LEU A 200 14.18 4.80 -18.34
N GLY A 201 15.19 5.05 -19.17
CA GLY A 201 14.99 5.32 -20.60
C GLY A 201 14.33 4.16 -21.35
N GLY A 202 14.64 2.92 -20.99
CA GLY A 202 14.01 1.71 -21.54
C GLY A 202 12.64 1.41 -20.97
N LEU A 203 12.39 1.81 -19.71
CA LEU A 203 11.13 1.57 -19.01
C LEU A 203 10.00 2.51 -19.46
N LEU A 204 10.31 3.80 -19.66
CA LEU A 204 9.31 4.83 -19.97
C LEU A 204 8.45 4.55 -21.20
N PRO A 205 8.95 4.01 -22.33
CA PRO A 205 8.12 3.66 -23.47
C PRO A 205 6.97 2.70 -23.12
N VAL A 206 7.19 1.75 -22.21
CA VAL A 206 6.16 0.80 -21.76
C VAL A 206 5.12 1.52 -20.88
N TYR A 207 5.54 2.37 -19.94
CA TYR A 207 4.61 3.19 -19.17
C TYR A 207 3.76 4.08 -20.07
N ILE A 208 4.36 4.74 -21.06
CA ILE A 208 3.65 5.59 -22.02
C ILE A 208 2.65 4.77 -22.84
N ASP A 209 2.96 3.53 -23.24
CA ASP A 209 2.03 2.67 -23.94
C ASP A 209 0.81 2.30 -23.04
N VAL A 210 1.05 1.92 -21.78
CA VAL A 210 -0.02 1.65 -20.81
C VAL A 210 -0.91 2.88 -20.62
N LEU A 211 -0.31 4.04 -20.35
CA LEU A 211 -1.02 5.30 -20.13
C LEU A 211 -1.84 5.73 -21.37
N ARG A 212 -1.26 5.55 -22.58
CA ARG A 212 -1.96 5.82 -23.85
C ARG A 212 -3.17 4.91 -24.04
N ARG A 213 -3.04 3.62 -23.71
CA ARG A 213 -4.16 2.67 -23.78
C ARG A 213 -5.25 3.00 -22.74
N LEU A 214 -4.89 3.41 -21.53
CA LEU A 214 -5.85 3.89 -20.54
C LEU A 214 -6.59 5.13 -21.04
N ALA A 215 -5.87 6.12 -21.55
CA ALA A 215 -6.47 7.33 -22.14
C ALA A 215 -7.40 7.01 -23.33
N ALA A 216 -6.97 6.12 -24.23
CA ALA A 216 -7.78 5.67 -25.37
C ALA A 216 -9.07 4.94 -24.95
N ASN A 217 -9.08 4.31 -23.76
CA ASN A 217 -10.28 3.71 -23.17
C ASN A 217 -11.12 4.72 -22.35
N GLY A 218 -10.69 5.99 -22.28
CA GLY A 218 -11.42 7.10 -21.65
C GLY A 218 -11.02 7.41 -20.22
N ALA A 219 -9.83 7.00 -19.77
CA ALA A 219 -9.28 7.48 -18.51
C ALA A 219 -8.87 8.96 -18.66
N GLU A 220 -9.47 9.83 -17.85
CA GLU A 220 -9.10 11.26 -17.80
C GLU A 220 -7.97 11.50 -16.81
N TRP A 221 -7.96 10.73 -15.73
CA TRP A 221 -6.97 10.76 -14.65
C TRP A 221 -6.34 9.40 -14.48
N VAL A 222 -5.03 9.39 -14.19
CA VAL A 222 -4.29 8.22 -13.71
C VAL A 222 -3.51 8.61 -12.46
N GLN A 223 -3.50 7.77 -11.46
CA GLN A 223 -2.69 7.91 -10.25
C GLN A 223 -1.36 7.19 -10.48
N LEU A 224 -0.25 7.90 -10.26
CA LEU A 224 1.10 7.33 -10.22
C LEU A 224 1.67 7.46 -8.81
N ASP A 225 1.90 6.32 -8.17
CA ASP A 225 2.38 6.25 -6.78
C ASP A 225 3.91 6.31 -6.74
N GLU A 226 4.43 7.43 -6.24
CA GLU A 226 5.88 7.65 -6.02
C GLU A 226 6.18 7.85 -4.51
N PRO A 227 5.95 6.83 -3.68
CA PRO A 227 6.26 6.95 -2.25
C PRO A 227 7.76 7.13 -1.97
N CYS A 228 8.65 6.89 -2.93
CA CYS A 228 10.07 7.23 -2.75
C CYS A 228 10.31 8.72 -2.47
N LEU A 229 9.36 9.61 -2.81
CA LEU A 229 9.43 11.05 -2.54
C LEU A 229 9.49 11.41 -1.04
N VAL A 230 9.20 10.47 -0.13
CA VAL A 230 9.36 10.70 1.31
C VAL A 230 10.72 10.25 1.86
N LEU A 231 11.60 9.74 0.99
CA LEU A 231 12.96 9.34 1.36
C LEU A 231 13.94 10.49 1.11
N ASP A 232 15.13 10.40 1.70
CA ASP A 232 16.23 11.29 1.36
C ASP A 232 16.76 10.93 -0.03
N LEU A 233 16.31 11.68 -1.04
CA LEU A 233 16.66 11.42 -2.44
C LEU A 233 17.92 12.19 -2.83
N ASP A 234 18.77 11.52 -3.59
CA ASP A 234 19.91 12.14 -4.26
C ASP A 234 19.51 12.88 -5.56
N ASP A 235 20.40 13.72 -6.06
CA ASP A 235 20.17 14.52 -7.26
C ASP A 235 19.86 13.66 -8.48
N ALA A 236 20.46 12.48 -8.60
CA ALA A 236 20.23 11.55 -9.70
C ALA A 236 18.77 11.04 -9.70
N THR A 237 18.24 10.73 -8.53
CA THR A 237 16.82 10.31 -8.37
C THR A 237 15.86 11.47 -8.65
N LEU A 238 16.17 12.68 -8.16
CA LEU A 238 15.37 13.87 -8.45
C LEU A 238 15.35 14.19 -9.95
N GLU A 239 16.48 14.02 -10.66
CA GLU A 239 16.54 14.20 -12.11
C GLU A 239 15.78 13.09 -12.85
N ALA A 240 15.83 11.85 -12.38
CA ALA A 240 15.04 10.75 -12.91
C ALA A 240 13.52 11.04 -12.84
N LEU A 241 13.05 11.65 -11.75
CA LEU A 241 11.66 12.10 -11.62
C LEU A 241 11.32 13.18 -12.67
N ARG A 242 12.18 14.21 -12.83
CA ARG A 242 11.96 15.26 -13.85
C ARG A 242 11.92 14.67 -15.26
N GLN A 243 12.84 13.77 -15.58
CA GLN A 243 12.89 13.08 -16.86
C GLN A 243 11.63 12.23 -17.10
N ALA A 244 11.23 11.42 -16.14
CA ALA A 244 10.07 10.54 -16.23
C ALA A 244 8.79 11.34 -16.49
N TYR A 245 8.46 12.27 -15.62
CA TYR A 245 7.22 13.04 -15.71
C TYR A 245 7.22 14.03 -16.87
N GLY A 246 8.37 14.64 -17.19
CA GLY A 246 8.51 15.47 -18.37
C GLY A 246 8.31 14.67 -19.68
N THR A 247 8.77 13.43 -19.72
CA THR A 247 8.58 12.56 -20.91
C THR A 247 7.14 12.08 -21.02
N ILE A 248 6.50 11.70 -19.92
CA ILE A 248 5.06 11.33 -19.87
C ILE A 248 4.19 12.49 -20.33
N ALA A 249 4.39 13.70 -19.79
CA ALA A 249 3.61 14.88 -20.14
C ALA A 249 3.72 15.28 -21.60
N ARG A 250 4.94 15.19 -22.17
CA ARG A 250 5.12 15.44 -23.64
C ARG A 250 4.40 14.41 -24.50
N ALA A 251 4.41 13.14 -24.08
CA ALA A 251 3.78 12.05 -24.84
C ALA A 251 2.24 12.04 -24.72
N LEU A 252 1.70 12.55 -23.63
CA LEU A 252 0.28 12.47 -23.26
C LEU A 252 -0.21 13.79 -22.62
N PRO A 253 -0.22 14.91 -23.36
CA PRO A 253 -0.45 16.24 -22.80
C PRO A 253 -1.87 16.46 -22.24
N THR A 254 -2.83 15.63 -22.62
CA THR A 254 -4.23 15.72 -22.16
C THR A 254 -4.56 14.81 -21.00
N LEU A 255 -3.71 13.80 -20.70
CA LEU A 255 -3.92 12.88 -19.59
C LEU A 255 -3.51 13.53 -18.28
N LYS A 256 -4.43 13.60 -17.33
CA LYS A 256 -4.18 14.18 -16.01
C LYS A 256 -3.54 13.15 -15.10
N ILE A 257 -2.34 13.46 -14.60
CA ILE A 257 -1.63 12.61 -13.64
C ILE A 257 -1.84 13.13 -12.22
N MET A 258 -2.28 12.25 -11.32
CA MET A 258 -2.21 12.44 -9.86
C MET A 258 -0.92 11.82 -9.36
N LEU A 259 0.10 12.63 -9.12
CA LEU A 259 1.30 12.20 -8.42
C LEU A 259 0.95 11.91 -6.97
N THR A 260 1.24 10.71 -6.49
CA THR A 260 0.80 10.30 -5.16
C THR A 260 1.99 9.84 -4.32
N THR A 261 2.14 10.44 -3.14
CA THR A 261 3.15 10.01 -2.16
C THR A 261 2.54 9.87 -0.78
N TYR A 262 3.10 8.98 0.03
CA TYR A 262 2.59 8.65 1.35
C TYR A 262 3.70 8.06 2.24
N PHE A 263 3.40 7.88 3.54
CA PHE A 263 4.22 7.32 4.62
C PHE A 263 5.22 8.28 5.25
N GLY A 264 5.26 9.55 4.86
CA GLY A 264 6.18 10.50 5.47
C GLY A 264 6.07 11.92 4.93
N GLU A 265 6.98 12.74 5.39
CA GLU A 265 7.17 14.10 4.91
C GLU A 265 7.96 14.10 3.59
N ILE A 266 7.58 14.97 2.68
CA ILE A 266 8.31 15.13 1.41
C ILE A 266 9.67 15.83 1.63
N GLY A 267 9.75 16.68 2.65
CA GLY A 267 10.99 17.32 3.05
C GLY A 267 11.68 18.10 1.93
N GLY A 268 12.97 17.82 1.71
CA GLY A 268 13.79 18.46 0.68
C GLY A 268 13.37 18.19 -0.76
N ASN A 269 12.53 17.18 -1.00
CA ASN A 269 12.06 16.82 -2.33
C ASN A 269 10.87 17.66 -2.81
N LEU A 270 10.29 18.52 -1.93
CA LEU A 270 9.05 19.24 -2.21
C LEU A 270 9.12 20.14 -3.45
N ASP A 271 10.20 20.91 -3.61
CA ASP A 271 10.34 21.83 -4.74
C ASP A 271 10.43 21.07 -6.06
N THR A 272 11.11 19.92 -6.08
CA THR A 272 11.10 19.04 -7.25
C THR A 272 9.70 18.48 -7.51
N ALA A 273 9.04 17.91 -6.51
CA ALA A 273 7.70 17.34 -6.65
C ALA A 273 6.68 18.35 -7.21
N LEU A 274 6.69 19.60 -6.72
CA LEU A 274 5.81 20.67 -7.19
C LEU A 274 6.16 21.23 -8.59
N SER A 275 7.39 20.99 -9.06
CA SER A 275 7.83 21.39 -10.42
C SER A 275 7.49 20.36 -11.49
N LEU A 276 7.09 19.15 -11.13
CA LEU A 276 6.74 18.11 -12.09
C LEU A 276 5.46 18.50 -12.86
N PRO A 277 5.40 18.22 -14.17
CA PRO A 277 4.25 18.55 -15.00
C PRO A 277 3.10 17.56 -14.78
N VAL A 278 2.46 17.67 -13.62
CA VAL A 278 1.31 16.84 -13.20
C VAL A 278 0.09 17.71 -12.91
N ALA A 279 -1.10 17.12 -13.00
CA ALA A 279 -2.35 17.82 -12.77
C ALA A 279 -2.78 17.83 -11.29
N GLY A 280 -2.28 16.89 -10.50
CA GLY A 280 -2.59 16.81 -9.08
C GLY A 280 -1.44 16.19 -8.28
N PHE A 281 -1.44 16.48 -6.97
CA PHE A 281 -0.44 16.00 -6.03
C PHE A 281 -1.10 15.58 -4.70
N HIS A 282 -0.88 14.33 -4.31
CA HIS A 282 -1.36 13.79 -3.03
C HIS A 282 -0.24 13.77 -2.00
N ILE A 283 -0.57 14.19 -0.76
CA ILE A 283 0.33 14.23 0.39
C ILE A 283 -0.27 13.57 1.62
N ASP A 284 0.56 12.89 2.41
CA ASP A 284 0.21 12.27 3.69
C ASP A 284 0.27 13.33 4.82
N LEU A 285 -0.90 13.72 5.32
CA LEU A 285 -1.02 14.69 6.41
C LEU A 285 -1.22 14.04 7.78
N VAL A 286 -1.22 12.71 7.83
CA VAL A 286 -1.25 11.98 9.10
C VAL A 286 0.17 11.77 9.63
N ARG A 287 1.09 11.35 8.76
CA ARG A 287 2.51 11.17 9.12
C ARG A 287 3.27 12.49 9.20
N ALA A 288 2.84 13.48 8.43
CA ALA A 288 3.50 14.77 8.34
C ALA A 288 2.50 15.94 8.27
N PRO A 289 1.69 16.20 9.30
CA PRO A 289 0.68 17.25 9.28
C PRO A 289 1.30 18.64 9.11
N GLN A 290 2.53 18.85 9.60
CA GLN A 290 3.25 20.13 9.52
C GLN A 290 3.50 20.60 8.08
N GLN A 291 3.55 19.70 7.10
CA GLN A 291 3.82 20.06 5.70
C GLN A 291 2.66 20.78 5.01
N LEU A 292 1.42 20.69 5.53
CA LEU A 292 0.22 21.27 4.91
C LEU A 292 0.40 22.75 4.55
N LYS A 293 0.84 23.56 5.52
CA LYS A 293 0.99 25.01 5.32
C LYS A 293 2.00 25.33 4.22
N THR A 294 3.13 24.64 4.20
CA THR A 294 4.20 24.83 3.22
C THR A 294 3.75 24.40 1.82
N VAL A 295 3.10 23.24 1.70
CA VAL A 295 2.59 22.73 0.43
C VAL A 295 1.52 23.67 -0.14
N VAL A 296 0.54 24.10 0.67
CA VAL A 296 -0.52 25.04 0.23
C VAL A 296 0.04 26.40 -0.17
N ALA A 297 1.15 26.83 0.44
CA ALA A 297 1.80 28.09 0.10
C ALA A 297 2.59 28.03 -1.22
N LYS A 298 3.28 26.90 -1.49
CA LYS A 298 4.17 26.72 -2.65
C LYS A 298 3.49 26.11 -3.87
N ALA A 299 2.43 25.33 -3.68
CA ALA A 299 1.76 24.61 -4.78
C ALA A 299 1.17 25.58 -5.80
N PRO A 300 1.39 25.37 -7.13
CA PRO A 300 0.75 26.15 -8.17
C PRO A 300 -0.77 26.19 -8.00
N GLN A 301 -1.41 27.32 -8.30
CA GLN A 301 -2.85 27.50 -8.08
C GLN A 301 -3.70 26.49 -8.86
N GLY A 302 -3.32 26.12 -10.08
CA GLY A 302 -4.03 25.14 -10.92
C GLY A 302 -3.77 23.68 -10.55
N LEU A 303 -2.83 23.38 -9.62
CA LEU A 303 -2.53 22.01 -9.18
C LEU A 303 -3.62 21.54 -8.20
N VAL A 304 -4.25 20.40 -8.47
CA VAL A 304 -5.19 19.77 -7.55
C VAL A 304 -4.42 19.14 -6.36
N LEU A 305 -4.69 19.61 -5.15
CA LEU A 305 -4.13 19.03 -3.94
C LEU A 305 -5.05 17.93 -3.39
N SER A 306 -4.55 16.72 -3.30
CA SER A 306 -5.20 15.60 -2.64
C SER A 306 -4.66 15.50 -1.20
N LEU A 307 -5.52 15.78 -0.22
CA LEU A 307 -5.16 15.90 1.19
C LEU A 307 -5.45 14.59 1.92
N GLY A 308 -4.40 13.87 2.29
CA GLY A 308 -4.45 12.60 2.98
C GLY A 308 -4.63 12.77 4.48
N VAL A 309 -5.85 13.01 4.94
CA VAL A 309 -6.17 13.42 6.33
C VAL A 309 -6.76 12.33 7.19
N VAL A 310 -7.31 11.27 6.62
CA VAL A 310 -7.82 10.11 7.37
C VAL A 310 -6.75 9.02 7.35
N ASP A 311 -6.33 8.56 8.53
CA ASP A 311 -5.23 7.60 8.65
C ASP A 311 -5.57 6.25 7.98
N GLY A 312 -4.82 5.89 6.95
CA GLY A 312 -4.96 4.63 6.22
C GLY A 312 -4.20 3.45 6.84
N ARG A 313 -3.47 3.64 7.95
CA ARG A 313 -2.58 2.63 8.55
C ARG A 313 -2.96 2.21 9.97
N ASN A 314 -3.85 2.92 10.63
CA ASN A 314 -4.36 2.55 11.94
C ASN A 314 -5.87 2.33 11.90
N VAL A 315 -6.40 1.82 13.00
CA VAL A 315 -7.81 1.48 13.15
C VAL A 315 -8.61 2.49 13.97
N TRP A 316 -8.04 3.65 14.28
CA TRP A 316 -8.70 4.65 15.10
C TRP A 316 -9.63 5.53 14.29
N ARG A 317 -10.77 5.86 14.90
CA ARG A 317 -11.73 6.82 14.37
C ARG A 317 -11.11 8.22 14.34
N ALA A 318 -11.36 8.96 13.25
CA ALA A 318 -10.87 10.32 13.08
C ALA A 318 -11.66 11.32 13.92
N ASN A 319 -11.00 12.40 14.37
CA ASN A 319 -11.66 13.55 14.97
C ASN A 319 -12.06 14.53 13.85
N LEU A 320 -13.27 14.32 13.32
CA LEU A 320 -13.74 15.05 12.15
C LEU A 320 -13.84 16.58 12.37
N PRO A 321 -14.33 17.10 13.50
CA PRO A 321 -14.32 18.55 13.75
C PRO A 321 -12.92 19.16 13.69
N ALA A 322 -11.93 18.52 14.30
CA ALA A 322 -10.55 19.02 14.28
C ALA A 322 -9.96 19.02 12.86
N LEU A 323 -10.28 18.01 12.05
CA LEU A 323 -9.85 17.99 10.65
C LEU A 323 -10.53 19.11 9.83
N LEU A 324 -11.79 19.42 10.08
CA LEU A 324 -12.49 20.52 9.41
C LEU A 324 -11.86 21.88 9.78
N ASP A 325 -11.43 22.09 11.04
CA ASP A 325 -10.74 23.31 11.46
C ASP A 325 -9.45 23.56 10.65
N GLU A 326 -8.77 22.49 10.23
CA GLU A 326 -7.56 22.57 9.40
C GLU A 326 -7.88 22.70 7.90
N LEU A 327 -8.95 22.07 7.43
CA LEU A 327 -9.26 21.96 6.00
C LEU A 327 -10.06 23.15 5.44
N GLU A 328 -10.97 23.74 6.21
CA GLU A 328 -11.80 24.87 5.77
C GLU A 328 -10.97 26.06 5.27
N PRO A 329 -9.90 26.49 5.96
CA PRO A 329 -9.02 27.55 5.47
C PRO A 329 -8.33 27.21 4.14
N VAL A 330 -7.98 25.93 3.94
CA VAL A 330 -7.34 25.46 2.70
C VAL A 330 -8.31 25.51 1.54
N VAL A 331 -9.54 25.02 1.74
CA VAL A 331 -10.60 25.07 0.71
C VAL A 331 -10.97 26.50 0.39
N ALA A 332 -11.09 27.36 1.39
CA ALA A 332 -11.37 28.81 1.19
C ALA A 332 -10.29 29.49 0.34
N LYS A 333 -9.00 29.09 0.54
CA LYS A 333 -7.87 29.67 -0.20
C LYS A 333 -7.75 29.14 -1.64
N ARG A 334 -7.98 27.83 -1.86
CA ARG A 334 -7.70 27.18 -3.15
C ARG A 334 -8.93 26.98 -4.03
N GLY A 335 -10.12 27.01 -3.44
CA GLY A 335 -11.36 26.62 -4.10
C GLY A 335 -11.60 25.11 -4.11
N THR A 336 -12.86 24.71 -4.20
CA THR A 336 -13.30 23.30 -4.19
C THR A 336 -12.78 22.49 -5.37
N ASP A 337 -12.52 23.12 -6.51
CA ASP A 337 -12.06 22.46 -7.74
C ASP A 337 -10.57 22.04 -7.68
N HIS A 338 -9.80 22.61 -6.74
CA HIS A 338 -8.37 22.35 -6.59
C HIS A 338 -8.03 21.62 -5.30
N VAL A 339 -9.03 21.08 -4.61
CA VAL A 339 -8.84 20.26 -3.39
C VAL A 339 -9.68 19.00 -3.49
N GLN A 340 -9.10 17.88 -3.09
CA GLN A 340 -9.80 16.63 -2.83
C GLN A 340 -9.35 16.04 -1.50
N ILE A 341 -10.25 15.32 -0.83
CA ILE A 341 -9.98 14.67 0.46
C ILE A 341 -9.74 13.18 0.22
N ALA A 342 -8.73 12.63 0.89
CA ALA A 342 -8.31 11.24 0.73
C ALA A 342 -7.83 10.65 2.06
N PRO A 343 -7.70 9.31 2.17
CA PRO A 343 -6.91 8.72 3.25
C PRO A 343 -5.43 9.01 3.03
N SER A 344 -4.64 8.94 4.10
CA SER A 344 -3.20 9.24 4.07
C SER A 344 -2.39 8.33 3.13
N CYS A 345 -2.88 7.12 2.93
CA CYS A 345 -2.36 6.09 2.01
C CYS A 345 -3.49 5.14 1.61
N SER A 346 -3.20 4.09 0.85
CA SER A 346 -4.17 3.05 0.54
C SER A 346 -4.79 2.44 1.82
N LEU A 347 -6.11 2.25 1.84
CA LEU A 347 -6.82 1.54 2.91
C LEU A 347 -6.53 0.02 2.93
N LEU A 348 -5.67 -0.46 2.04
CA LEU A 348 -5.15 -1.83 2.05
C LEU A 348 -4.55 -2.24 3.40
N HIS A 349 -4.05 -1.27 4.18
CA HIS A 349 -3.35 -1.50 5.44
C HIS A 349 -4.28 -1.62 6.66
N VAL A 350 -5.59 -1.50 6.49
CA VAL A 350 -6.58 -1.60 7.58
C VAL A 350 -7.59 -2.72 7.31
N PRO A 351 -8.26 -3.27 8.34
CA PRO A 351 -9.35 -4.22 8.14
C PRO A 351 -10.51 -3.61 7.34
N ILE A 352 -11.37 -4.46 6.77
CA ILE A 352 -12.40 -4.02 5.82
C ILE A 352 -13.54 -3.30 6.52
N ASP A 353 -14.21 -3.97 7.47
CA ASP A 353 -15.46 -3.48 8.04
C ASP A 353 -15.55 -3.82 9.52
N LEU A 354 -15.71 -2.81 10.35
CA LEU A 354 -15.83 -2.93 11.79
C LEU A 354 -17.14 -3.62 12.23
N GLU A 355 -18.17 -3.58 11.40
CA GLU A 355 -19.44 -4.23 11.72
C GLU A 355 -19.35 -5.77 11.75
N LEU A 356 -18.29 -6.33 11.17
CA LEU A 356 -18.00 -7.77 11.25
C LEU A 356 -17.45 -8.19 12.62
N GLU A 357 -17.00 -7.24 13.45
CA GLU A 357 -16.51 -7.46 14.81
C GLU A 357 -17.66 -7.40 15.81
N THR A 358 -18.36 -8.53 15.97
CA THR A 358 -19.58 -8.61 16.79
C THR A 358 -19.30 -8.68 18.30
N ASP A 359 -18.13 -9.19 18.68
CA ASP A 359 -17.77 -9.49 20.07
C ASP A 359 -16.93 -8.38 20.75
N LEU A 360 -16.69 -7.28 20.04
CA LEU A 360 -15.94 -6.15 20.60
C LEU A 360 -16.75 -5.41 21.66
N ASP A 361 -16.05 -5.02 22.73
CA ASP A 361 -16.57 -4.07 23.73
C ASP A 361 -17.15 -2.82 23.03
N PRO A 362 -18.36 -2.37 23.39
CA PRO A 362 -19.03 -1.25 22.72
C PRO A 362 -18.24 0.06 22.74
N ASP A 363 -17.55 0.38 23.86
CA ASP A 363 -16.74 1.59 23.95
C ASP A 363 -15.57 1.50 22.98
N LEU A 364 -14.87 0.34 22.99
CA LEU A 364 -13.74 0.10 22.08
C LEU A 364 -14.22 0.17 20.63
N LYS A 365 -15.32 -0.48 20.27
CA LYS A 365 -15.91 -0.43 18.93
C LYS A 365 -16.23 1.01 18.52
N GLY A 366 -16.74 1.84 19.44
CA GLY A 366 -17.04 3.25 19.22
C GLY A 366 -15.82 4.12 18.87
N TRP A 367 -14.60 3.68 19.25
CA TRP A 367 -13.34 4.41 18.97
C TRP A 367 -12.65 3.96 17.69
N LEU A 368 -13.11 2.89 17.06
CA LEU A 368 -12.49 2.29 15.90
C LEU A 368 -13.16 2.73 14.58
N ALA A 369 -12.38 2.66 13.51
CA ALA A 369 -12.81 2.85 12.13
C ALA A 369 -11.94 1.98 11.22
N PHE A 370 -12.56 1.03 10.52
CA PHE A 370 -11.92 0.22 9.48
C PHE A 370 -12.15 0.87 8.10
N ALA A 371 -11.79 0.22 7.01
CA ALA A 371 -11.85 0.83 5.68
C ALA A 371 -13.24 1.38 5.34
N VAL A 372 -14.32 0.64 5.65
CA VAL A 372 -15.71 1.08 5.42
C VAL A 372 -16.03 2.34 6.20
N GLN A 373 -15.71 2.37 7.50
CA GLN A 373 -15.96 3.51 8.36
C GLN A 373 -15.12 4.72 7.95
N LYS A 374 -13.85 4.51 7.56
CA LYS A 374 -12.96 5.58 7.08
C LYS A 374 -13.45 6.21 5.77
N MET A 375 -14.03 5.42 4.87
CA MET A 375 -14.69 5.97 3.67
C MET A 375 -15.90 6.84 4.04
N GLY A 376 -16.67 6.45 5.06
CA GLY A 376 -17.75 7.27 5.64
C GLY A 376 -17.23 8.58 6.25
N GLU A 377 -16.11 8.53 6.97
CA GLU A 377 -15.44 9.72 7.52
C GLU A 377 -15.02 10.69 6.40
N LEU A 378 -14.42 10.18 5.33
CA LEU A 378 -14.03 10.98 4.16
C LEU A 378 -15.24 11.61 3.48
N ALA A 379 -16.33 10.86 3.28
CA ALA A 379 -17.57 11.38 2.70
C ALA A 379 -18.18 12.48 3.57
N THR A 380 -18.17 12.31 4.90
CA THR A 380 -18.62 13.32 5.85
C THR A 380 -17.80 14.61 5.75
N LEU A 381 -16.47 14.52 5.67
CA LEU A 381 -15.60 15.67 5.47
C LEU A 381 -15.89 16.37 4.13
N GLY A 382 -16.01 15.62 3.04
CA GLY A 382 -16.32 16.17 1.73
C GLY A 382 -17.67 16.89 1.67
N GLN A 383 -18.69 16.36 2.35
CA GLN A 383 -20.01 16.99 2.46
C GLN A 383 -19.96 18.25 3.34
N ALA A 384 -19.29 18.19 4.49
CA ALA A 384 -19.14 19.36 5.36
C ALA A 384 -18.42 20.52 4.68
N LEU A 385 -17.35 20.24 3.95
CA LEU A 385 -16.54 21.24 3.23
C LEU A 385 -17.30 21.88 2.06
N ALA A 386 -18.26 21.19 1.45
CA ALA A 386 -19.04 21.70 0.33
C ALA A 386 -20.35 22.38 0.78
N ALA A 387 -21.04 21.83 1.80
CA ALA A 387 -22.39 22.24 2.20
C ALA A 387 -22.47 22.83 3.62
N GLY A 388 -21.31 22.92 4.31
CA GLY A 388 -21.24 23.40 5.70
C GLY A 388 -21.44 22.29 6.74
N ARG A 389 -20.95 22.52 7.95
CA ARG A 389 -20.95 21.55 9.06
C ARG A 389 -22.36 21.13 9.50
N ASP A 390 -23.35 22.01 9.34
CA ASP A 390 -24.74 21.71 9.72
C ASP A 390 -25.32 20.55 8.91
N SER A 391 -24.84 20.33 7.68
CA SER A 391 -25.27 19.22 6.81
C SER A 391 -24.93 17.84 7.37
N VAL A 392 -24.00 17.76 8.32
CA VAL A 392 -23.46 16.53 8.94
C VAL A 392 -23.32 16.64 10.47
N LYS A 393 -24.08 17.54 11.10
CA LYS A 393 -23.95 17.90 12.52
C LYS A 393 -23.98 16.70 13.46
N ASP A 394 -24.87 15.73 13.23
CA ASP A 394 -25.03 14.57 14.10
C ASP A 394 -23.81 13.64 14.02
N THR A 395 -23.22 13.47 12.83
CA THR A 395 -22.00 12.71 12.64
C THR A 395 -20.81 13.39 13.30
N LEU A 396 -20.71 14.72 13.23
CA LEU A 396 -19.67 15.50 13.91
C LEU A 396 -19.81 15.41 15.41
N ALA A 397 -21.02 15.49 15.95
CA ALA A 397 -21.29 15.31 17.39
C ALA A 397 -20.85 13.93 17.86
N ALA A 398 -21.21 12.87 17.12
CA ALA A 398 -20.80 11.49 17.42
C ALA A 398 -19.28 11.32 17.39
N SER A 399 -18.58 11.96 16.43
CA SER A 399 -17.13 11.97 16.35
C SER A 399 -16.48 12.66 17.56
N THR A 400 -17.04 13.81 17.99
CA THR A 400 -16.58 14.54 19.19
C THR A 400 -16.72 13.68 20.43
N ILE A 401 -17.88 13.04 20.63
CA ILE A 401 -18.16 12.17 21.79
C ILE A 401 -17.17 10.99 21.82
N ALA A 402 -16.94 10.33 20.68
CA ALA A 402 -16.01 9.21 20.57
C ALA A 402 -14.58 9.62 20.94
N ALA A 403 -14.11 10.76 20.41
CA ALA A 403 -12.79 11.30 20.68
C ALA A 403 -12.60 11.67 22.17
N ALA A 404 -13.60 12.32 22.77
CA ALA A 404 -13.59 12.68 24.19
C ALA A 404 -13.64 11.43 25.09
N SER A 405 -14.51 10.48 24.81
CA SER A 405 -14.65 9.21 25.54
C SER A 405 -13.30 8.44 25.55
N ARG A 406 -12.65 8.28 24.39
CA ARG A 406 -11.36 7.62 24.32
C ARG A 406 -10.28 8.35 25.13
N LYS A 407 -10.25 9.69 25.06
CA LYS A 407 -9.26 10.51 25.74
C LYS A 407 -9.32 10.40 27.28
N THR A 408 -10.51 10.12 27.83
CA THR A 408 -10.72 10.08 29.28
C THR A 408 -10.94 8.67 29.85
N SER A 409 -11.02 7.66 29.00
CA SER A 409 -11.33 6.29 29.41
C SER A 409 -10.23 5.65 30.27
N PRO A 410 -10.57 5.03 31.41
CA PRO A 410 -9.63 4.25 32.21
C PRO A 410 -9.12 3.00 31.47
N LYS A 411 -9.79 2.55 30.40
CA LYS A 411 -9.29 1.48 29.52
C LYS A 411 -8.05 1.88 28.72
N VAL A 412 -7.82 3.18 28.53
CA VAL A 412 -6.69 3.74 27.78
C VAL A 412 -5.65 4.36 28.70
N HIS A 413 -6.07 4.81 29.90
CA HIS A 413 -5.23 5.53 30.83
C HIS A 413 -5.06 4.77 32.14
N ASP A 414 -3.82 4.42 32.45
CA ASP A 414 -3.39 3.90 33.75
C ASP A 414 -2.60 4.98 34.49
N ALA A 415 -3.09 5.39 35.66
CA ALA A 415 -2.46 6.44 36.43
C ALA A 415 -1.05 6.07 36.95
N ALA A 416 -0.81 4.80 37.26
CA ALA A 416 0.50 4.33 37.69
C ALA A 416 1.51 4.35 36.54
N VAL A 417 1.08 3.93 35.33
CA VAL A 417 1.90 4.02 34.13
C VAL A 417 2.20 5.46 33.77
N THR A 418 1.18 6.34 33.78
CA THR A 418 1.34 7.77 33.49
C THR A 418 2.34 8.44 34.46
N THR A 419 2.22 8.18 35.76
CA THR A 419 3.13 8.69 36.78
C THR A 419 4.56 8.19 36.54
N ARG A 420 4.73 6.90 36.22
CA ARG A 420 6.04 6.33 35.90
C ARG A 420 6.65 6.95 34.65
N VAL A 421 5.88 7.15 33.59
CA VAL A 421 6.34 7.80 32.36
C VAL A 421 6.77 9.24 32.63
N ALA A 422 5.99 10.01 33.40
CA ALA A 422 6.33 11.37 33.78
C ALA A 422 7.62 11.46 34.64
N ALA A 423 7.95 10.43 35.37
CA ALA A 423 9.17 10.34 36.17
C ALA A 423 10.44 9.91 35.37
N VAL A 424 10.30 9.60 34.08
CA VAL A 424 11.45 9.24 33.23
C VAL A 424 12.32 10.47 32.98
N THR A 425 13.61 10.34 33.30
CA THR A 425 14.61 11.39 33.10
C THR A 425 15.64 10.99 32.04
N SER A 426 16.34 11.98 31.49
CA SER A 426 17.43 11.72 30.52
C SER A 426 18.54 10.84 31.12
N GLY A 427 18.78 10.92 32.47
CA GLY A 427 19.72 10.06 33.16
C GLY A 427 19.36 8.57 33.09
N MET A 428 18.06 8.23 33.01
CA MET A 428 17.60 6.83 32.90
C MET A 428 17.90 6.20 31.54
N THR A 429 18.20 6.97 30.51
CA THR A 429 18.63 6.47 29.21
C THR A 429 20.09 6.03 29.19
N ASN A 430 20.86 6.44 30.18
CA ASN A 430 22.28 6.13 30.32
C ASN A 430 22.48 4.89 31.22
N ARG A 431 23.36 4.02 30.81
CA ARG A 431 23.76 2.88 31.63
C ARG A 431 24.75 3.31 32.71
N LYS A 432 24.68 2.68 33.90
CA LYS A 432 25.54 2.99 35.03
C LYS A 432 27.04 2.79 34.74
N SER A 433 27.38 1.86 33.85
CA SER A 433 28.75 1.56 33.47
C SER A 433 29.00 1.67 31.97
N ALA A 434 30.20 2.07 31.59
CA ALA A 434 30.63 2.13 30.19
C ALA A 434 30.63 0.76 29.53
N PHE A 435 30.54 0.75 28.20
CA PHE A 435 30.49 -0.49 27.39
C PHE A 435 31.67 -1.44 27.71
N ALA A 436 32.89 -0.93 27.79
CA ALA A 436 34.06 -1.76 28.01
C ALA A 436 34.00 -2.56 29.35
N ALA A 437 33.51 -1.91 30.40
CA ALA A 437 33.31 -2.55 31.70
C ALA A 437 32.22 -3.64 31.65
N ARG A 438 31.09 -3.32 30.99
CA ARG A 438 30.00 -4.28 30.80
C ARG A 438 30.41 -5.44 29.90
N ALA A 439 31.10 -5.19 28.79
CA ALA A 439 31.56 -6.25 27.90
C ALA A 439 32.47 -7.24 28.60
N LYS A 440 33.39 -6.76 29.49
CA LYS A 440 34.22 -7.62 30.31
C LYS A 440 33.38 -8.47 31.24
N ALA A 441 32.50 -7.86 32.04
CA ALA A 441 31.63 -8.59 32.97
C ALA A 441 30.73 -9.62 32.30
N GLN A 442 30.19 -9.28 31.11
CA GLN A 442 29.36 -10.19 30.32
C GLN A 442 30.14 -11.38 29.77
N ARG A 443 31.37 -11.16 29.27
CA ARG A 443 32.25 -12.26 28.83
C ARG A 443 32.56 -13.22 29.95
N GLU A 444 32.91 -12.68 31.13
CA GLU A 444 33.17 -13.49 32.32
C GLU A 444 31.92 -14.28 32.78
N ARG A 445 30.74 -13.64 32.73
CA ARG A 445 29.47 -14.24 33.17
C ARG A 445 28.93 -15.30 32.22
N PHE A 446 29.02 -15.10 30.93
CA PHE A 446 28.35 -15.93 29.92
C PHE A 446 29.32 -16.89 29.21
N SER A 447 30.62 -16.62 29.27
CA SER A 447 31.66 -17.43 28.61
C SER A 447 31.39 -17.67 27.10
N LEU A 448 30.78 -16.67 26.42
CA LEU A 448 30.45 -16.76 25.00
C LEU A 448 31.72 -16.65 24.14
N PRO A 449 31.76 -17.34 22.98
CA PRO A 449 32.85 -17.14 22.00
C PRO A 449 32.87 -15.70 21.49
N ALA A 450 33.94 -15.32 20.79
CA ALA A 450 34.11 -13.95 20.26
C ALA A 450 32.97 -13.55 19.28
N PHE A 451 32.46 -14.51 18.53
CA PHE A 451 31.35 -14.34 17.57
C PHE A 451 30.25 -15.38 17.90
N PRO A 452 29.43 -15.11 18.92
CA PRO A 452 28.36 -16.04 19.27
C PRO A 452 27.27 -16.05 18.24
N THR A 453 26.76 -17.23 17.92
CA THR A 453 25.53 -17.34 17.12
C THR A 453 24.30 -17.21 18.00
N THR A 454 23.22 -16.70 17.43
CA THR A 454 21.93 -16.62 18.09
C THR A 454 20.83 -16.90 17.05
N THR A 455 19.63 -17.21 17.53
CA THR A 455 18.46 -17.32 16.68
C THR A 455 17.97 -15.91 16.30
N ILE A 456 17.48 -15.75 15.06
CA ILE A 456 16.91 -14.49 14.60
C ILE A 456 15.46 -14.32 15.12
N GLY A 457 14.81 -15.41 15.46
CA GLY A 457 13.43 -15.46 15.95
C GLY A 457 13.00 -16.88 16.22
N SER A 458 11.71 -17.16 16.08
CA SER A 458 11.17 -18.51 16.26
C SER A 458 11.66 -19.46 15.18
N PHE A 459 11.98 -20.69 15.55
CA PHE A 459 12.24 -21.75 14.58
C PHE A 459 10.99 -22.01 13.73
N PRO A 460 11.15 -22.47 12.46
CA PRO A 460 10.03 -22.87 11.62
C PRO A 460 9.17 -23.93 12.31
N GLN A 461 7.86 -23.71 12.32
CA GLN A 461 6.91 -24.67 12.87
C GLN A 461 6.66 -25.77 11.84
N THR A 462 7.24 -26.93 12.03
CA THR A 462 6.99 -28.11 11.18
C THR A 462 5.56 -28.60 11.30
N SER A 463 5.14 -29.45 10.36
CA SER A 463 3.83 -30.11 10.39
C SER A 463 3.61 -30.86 11.72
N ASP A 464 4.66 -31.52 12.23
CA ASP A 464 4.58 -32.36 13.42
C ASP A 464 4.43 -31.51 14.69
N VAL A 465 5.16 -30.39 14.79
CA VAL A 465 4.99 -29.43 15.89
C VAL A 465 3.57 -28.87 15.92
N ARG A 466 2.99 -28.55 14.74
CA ARG A 466 1.61 -28.06 14.65
C ARG A 466 0.58 -29.13 15.04
N LYS A 467 0.79 -30.40 14.63
CA LYS A 467 -0.06 -31.54 15.01
C LYS A 467 -0.02 -31.81 16.50
N ALA A 468 1.19 -31.85 17.09
CA ALA A 468 1.37 -32.05 18.52
C ALA A 468 0.68 -30.94 19.33
N ARG A 469 0.86 -29.67 18.94
CA ARG A 469 0.20 -28.53 19.58
C ARG A 469 -1.33 -28.62 19.49
N ALA A 470 -1.86 -29.00 18.32
CA ALA A 470 -3.29 -29.16 18.12
C ALA A 470 -3.87 -30.34 18.91
N ALA A 471 -3.14 -31.44 19.03
CA ALA A 471 -3.52 -32.61 19.83
C ALA A 471 -3.53 -32.27 21.33
N HIS A 472 -2.51 -31.56 21.82
CA HIS A 472 -2.46 -31.07 23.20
C HIS A 472 -3.62 -30.10 23.51
N ALA A 473 -3.86 -29.12 22.65
CA ALA A 473 -4.98 -28.18 22.82
C ALA A 473 -6.38 -28.85 22.85
N LYS A 474 -6.51 -30.04 22.25
CA LYS A 474 -7.73 -30.87 22.25
C LYS A 474 -7.75 -31.89 23.41
N GLY A 475 -6.75 -31.92 24.27
CA GLY A 475 -6.62 -32.88 25.36
C GLY A 475 -6.27 -34.30 24.91
N ALA A 476 -5.83 -34.50 23.64
CA ALA A 476 -5.41 -35.77 23.10
C ALA A 476 -3.93 -36.12 23.43
N LEU A 477 -3.16 -35.16 23.92
CA LEU A 477 -1.85 -35.31 24.50
C LEU A 477 -1.84 -34.69 25.92
N SER A 478 -1.26 -35.36 26.89
CA SER A 478 -1.01 -34.78 28.22
C SER A 478 0.15 -33.77 28.14
N ASP A 479 0.31 -32.95 29.19
CA ASP A 479 1.43 -31.99 29.30
C ASP A 479 2.79 -32.70 29.19
N ALA A 480 2.91 -33.88 29.81
CA ALA A 480 4.15 -34.69 29.80
C ALA A 480 4.48 -35.23 28.39
N GLU A 481 3.48 -35.64 27.63
CA GLU A 481 3.67 -36.15 26.27
C GLU A 481 3.91 -35.01 25.25
N TYR A 482 3.43 -33.79 25.55
CA TYR A 482 3.63 -32.65 24.72
C TYR A 482 5.02 -32.01 24.88
N GLN A 483 5.62 -32.03 26.10
CA GLN A 483 6.96 -31.53 26.36
C GLN A 483 8.05 -32.48 25.83
#